data_702d12ed5e861c44544e80aae17b3e4b
#
_entry.id   702d12ed5e861c44544e80aae17b3e4b
#
_cell.length_a   1.000
_cell.length_b   1.000
_cell.length_c   1.000
_cell.angle_alpha   90.00
_cell.angle_beta   90.00
_cell.angle_gamma   90.00
#
_symmetry.space_group_name_H-M   'P 1'
#
loop_
_entity.id
_entity.type
_entity.pdbx_description
1 polymer ?
#
loop_
_entity_poly.entity_id
_entity_poly.type
_entity_poly.pdbx_seq_one_letter_code
_entity_poly.pdbx_strand_id
1 'polypeptide(L)'
;MKKFAVAAVACLSLAGMSACEKVEKTTTRVEKSTDINGVVKKSSLEMTNYAMRSALGNNPNTAAYVTITNKGNSEDQLISASCTCAATTTLHTMKMNGSVMEMAEAKDGFVIKSGETITFVPGGNHIMLENLTERPQAGQTVDVTLAFKNAGPVTLHMPVSDTPLAKAGTSGAMDHGDMKM
;
A
#
# COMPACT_ATOMS: atom_id res chain seq x y z
N MET A 1 32.56 64.01 -38.33
CA MET A 1 33.85 63.97 -39.07
C MET A 1 34.51 62.66 -38.84
N LYS A 2 34.88 62.02 -39.94
CA LYS A 2 35.83 60.87 -40.07
C LYS A 2 35.35 59.56 -39.49
N LYS A 3 34.94 58.60 -40.32
CA LYS A 3 35.54 57.84 -41.40
C LYS A 3 36.07 56.48 -40.89
N PHE A 4 35.42 55.43 -41.43
CA PHE A 4 35.96 54.18 -42.03
C PHE A 4 36.88 53.28 -41.20
N ALA A 5 36.55 52.04 -41.05
CA ALA A 5 37.18 51.02 -41.90
C ALA A 5 36.47 49.67 -41.75
N VAL A 6 36.16 49.12 -42.91
CA VAL A 6 35.76 47.73 -43.18
C VAL A 6 37.00 46.86 -43.08
N ALA A 7 36.88 45.70 -42.46
CA ALA A 7 37.76 44.57 -42.74
C ALA A 7 36.95 43.28 -42.65
N ALA A 8 36.64 42.74 -43.81
CA ALA A 8 36.29 41.35 -44.03
C ALA A 8 37.56 40.53 -43.92
N VAL A 9 37.51 39.34 -43.33
CA VAL A 9 38.29 38.13 -43.73
C VAL A 9 37.83 36.94 -42.98
N ALA A 10 37.41 36.01 -43.75
CA ALA A 10 37.72 34.56 -43.84
C ALA A 10 36.96 33.60 -42.94
N CYS A 11 36.19 32.79 -43.66
CA CYS A 11 35.77 31.44 -43.35
C CYS A 11 36.92 30.60 -42.79
N LEU A 12 36.62 29.91 -41.70
CA LEU A 12 37.26 28.63 -41.46
C LEU A 12 36.21 27.66 -40.89
N SER A 13 35.85 26.75 -41.74
CA SER A 13 35.07 25.57 -41.46
C SER A 13 35.84 24.63 -40.53
N LEU A 14 35.30 24.41 -39.33
CA LEU A 14 35.66 23.23 -38.57
C LEU A 14 34.39 22.48 -38.25
N ALA A 15 34.29 21.32 -38.89
CA ALA A 15 33.42 20.24 -38.49
C ALA A 15 33.77 19.84 -37.05
N GLY A 16 32.83 19.85 -36.16
CA GLY A 16 33.03 19.48 -34.77
C GLY A 16 31.75 19.00 -34.15
N MET A 17 31.53 17.71 -34.29
CA MET A 17 30.84 16.80 -33.40
C MET A 17 29.67 17.40 -32.62
N SER A 18 28.50 17.21 -33.18
CA SER A 18 27.23 17.19 -32.47
C SER A 18 27.29 16.03 -31.46
N ALA A 19 27.67 16.35 -30.22
CA ALA A 19 27.41 15.47 -29.09
C ALA A 19 25.88 15.47 -28.90
N CYS A 20 25.22 14.49 -29.47
CA CYS A 20 23.87 14.12 -29.07
C CYS A 20 23.97 13.66 -27.60
N GLU A 21 23.75 14.59 -26.73
CA GLU A 21 23.43 14.31 -25.34
C GLU A 21 22.08 13.58 -25.33
N LYS A 22 22.20 12.27 -25.27
CA LYS A 22 21.09 11.35 -25.10
C LYS A 22 20.55 11.63 -23.70
N VAL A 23 19.59 12.55 -23.61
CA VAL A 23 18.74 12.64 -22.43
C VAL A 23 18.01 11.31 -22.37
N GLU A 24 18.52 10.37 -21.61
CA GLU A 24 17.76 9.22 -21.15
C GLU A 24 16.57 9.75 -20.37
N LYS A 25 15.45 9.84 -21.06
CA LYS A 25 14.15 9.90 -20.41
C LYS A 25 14.05 8.62 -19.59
N THR A 26 14.44 8.69 -18.34
CA THR A 26 14.02 7.73 -17.33
C THR A 26 12.50 7.83 -17.27
N THR A 27 11.85 7.09 -18.14
CA THR A 27 10.42 6.88 -18.05
C THR A 27 10.22 6.05 -16.80
N THR A 28 10.00 6.72 -15.68
CA THR A 28 9.46 6.08 -14.48
C THR A 28 8.11 5.52 -14.90
N ARG A 29 8.10 4.26 -15.27
CA ARG A 29 6.88 3.52 -15.56
C ARG A 29 6.11 3.45 -14.25
N VAL A 30 5.20 4.38 -14.05
CA VAL A 30 4.22 4.30 -12.97
C VAL A 30 3.37 3.08 -13.29
N GLU A 31 3.73 1.96 -12.70
CA GLU A 31 2.92 0.76 -12.77
C GLU A 31 1.63 1.03 -12.02
N LYS A 32 0.56 1.25 -12.78
CA LYS A 32 -0.78 1.48 -12.26
C LYS A 32 -1.24 0.20 -11.56
N SER A 33 -1.57 0.30 -10.28
CA SER A 33 -2.28 -0.77 -9.60
C SER A 33 -3.64 -0.97 -10.28
N THR A 34 -3.98 -2.22 -10.58
CA THR A 34 -5.25 -2.55 -11.24
C THR A 34 -6.16 -3.19 -10.20
N ASP A 35 -7.29 -2.55 -9.92
CA ASP A 35 -8.35 -3.10 -9.09
C ASP A 35 -9.34 -3.84 -9.99
N ILE A 36 -9.42 -5.15 -9.86
CA ILE A 36 -10.36 -6.00 -10.59
C ILE A 36 -11.04 -6.92 -9.57
N ASN A 37 -12.33 -6.71 -9.34
CA ASN A 37 -13.15 -7.55 -8.44
C ASN A 37 -12.61 -7.66 -6.99
N GLY A 38 -12.16 -6.55 -6.39
CA GLY A 38 -11.64 -6.56 -5.03
C GLY A 38 -10.24 -7.18 -4.91
N VAL A 39 -9.51 -7.27 -6.02
CA VAL A 39 -8.12 -7.71 -6.08
C VAL A 39 -7.26 -6.60 -6.65
N VAL A 40 -6.38 -6.05 -5.86
CA VAL A 40 -5.41 -5.06 -6.31
C VAL A 40 -4.08 -5.74 -6.57
N LYS A 41 -3.51 -5.51 -7.75
CA LYS A 41 -2.20 -6.05 -8.16
C LYS A 41 -1.22 -4.92 -8.42
N LYS A 42 -0.03 -5.05 -7.88
CA LYS A 42 1.10 -4.17 -8.12
C LYS A 42 2.36 -4.99 -8.24
N SER A 43 3.02 -4.92 -9.40
CA SER A 43 4.15 -5.81 -9.69
C SER A 43 3.76 -7.28 -9.46
N SER A 44 4.42 -7.95 -8.54
CA SER A 44 4.15 -9.34 -8.16
C SER A 44 3.26 -9.48 -6.92
N LEU A 45 2.87 -8.37 -6.29
CA LEU A 45 2.03 -8.39 -5.10
C LEU A 45 0.54 -8.40 -5.48
N GLU A 46 -0.21 -9.22 -4.77
CA GLU A 46 -1.66 -9.32 -4.89
C GLU A 46 -2.29 -9.03 -3.53
N MET A 47 -3.14 -8.01 -3.45
CA MET A 47 -3.87 -7.61 -2.26
C MET A 47 -5.34 -7.99 -2.43
N THR A 48 -5.87 -8.73 -1.46
CA THR A 48 -7.24 -9.22 -1.42
C THR A 48 -7.85 -9.03 -0.04
N ASN A 49 -9.16 -9.22 0.09
CA ASN A 49 -9.87 -9.19 1.38
C ASN A 49 -9.52 -7.95 2.21
N TYR A 50 -9.47 -6.79 1.55
CA TYR A 50 -9.18 -5.54 2.24
C TYR A 50 -10.45 -4.82 2.64
N ALA A 51 -10.48 -4.33 3.88
CA ALA A 51 -11.55 -3.51 4.43
C ALA A 51 -11.06 -2.73 5.64
N MET A 52 -11.78 -1.67 5.96
CA MET A 52 -11.59 -0.88 7.16
C MET A 52 -12.78 -1.08 8.11
N ARG A 53 -12.52 -1.11 9.40
CA ARG A 53 -13.59 -1.09 10.41
C ARG A 53 -14.13 0.33 10.53
N SER A 54 -15.46 0.48 10.68
CA SER A 54 -16.08 1.78 10.96
C SER A 54 -15.59 2.35 12.30
N ALA A 55 -15.60 3.67 12.41
CA ALA A 55 -15.27 4.35 13.66
C ALA A 55 -16.41 4.16 14.68
N LEU A 56 -16.16 3.35 15.71
CA LEU A 56 -17.18 3.03 16.73
C LEU A 56 -17.30 4.12 17.79
N GLY A 57 -18.50 4.62 18.00
CA GLY A 57 -18.79 5.61 19.04
C GLY A 57 -17.85 6.81 18.98
N ASN A 58 -17.24 7.19 20.10
CA ASN A 58 -16.26 8.28 20.19
C ASN A 58 -14.79 7.79 20.16
N ASN A 59 -14.54 6.52 19.82
CA ASN A 59 -13.18 6.02 19.74
C ASN A 59 -12.40 6.79 18.65
N PRO A 60 -11.26 7.42 18.98
CA PRO A 60 -10.45 8.15 18.01
C PRO A 60 -9.66 7.23 17.07
N ASN A 61 -9.73 5.92 17.26
CA ASN A 61 -8.91 4.94 16.55
C ASN A 61 -9.79 3.89 15.86
N THR A 62 -9.27 3.37 14.73
CA THR A 62 -9.85 2.23 14.05
C THR A 62 -8.76 1.35 13.43
N ALA A 63 -9.13 0.26 12.75
CA ALA A 63 -8.19 -0.65 12.13
C ALA A 63 -8.60 -1.00 10.71
N ALA A 64 -7.60 -1.26 9.87
CA ALA A 64 -7.78 -1.78 8.53
C ALA A 64 -7.07 -3.13 8.37
N TYR A 65 -7.59 -3.93 7.46
CA TYR A 65 -7.23 -5.32 7.24
C TYR A 65 -6.99 -5.58 5.76
N VAL A 66 -6.11 -6.52 5.45
CA VAL A 66 -5.79 -6.90 4.07
C VAL A 66 -5.07 -8.24 4.06
N THR A 67 -5.26 -9.01 3.01
CA THR A 67 -4.43 -10.18 2.71
C THR A 67 -3.48 -9.82 1.57
N ILE A 68 -2.18 -10.00 1.77
CA ILE A 68 -1.13 -9.68 0.80
C ILE A 68 -0.41 -10.95 0.43
N THR A 69 -0.37 -11.28 -0.85
CA THR A 69 0.35 -12.44 -1.38
C THR A 69 1.45 -11.99 -2.33
N ASN A 70 2.66 -12.45 -2.11
CA ASN A 70 3.76 -12.22 -3.03
C ASN A 70 3.82 -13.37 -4.06
N LYS A 71 3.38 -13.11 -5.28
CA LYS A 71 3.42 -14.05 -6.43
C LYS A 71 4.74 -14.00 -7.18
N GLY A 72 5.68 -13.14 -6.77
CA GLY A 72 6.98 -12.96 -7.41
C GLY A 72 8.02 -14.00 -6.98
N ASN A 73 9.18 -13.91 -7.61
CA ASN A 73 10.32 -14.78 -7.32
C ASN A 73 11.31 -14.16 -6.30
N SER A 74 11.05 -12.91 -5.88
CA SER A 74 11.88 -12.19 -4.90
C SER A 74 11.00 -11.74 -3.74
N GLU A 75 11.61 -11.61 -2.57
CA GLU A 75 10.93 -11.04 -1.41
C GLU A 75 10.63 -9.55 -1.60
N ASP A 76 9.58 -9.09 -0.96
CA ASP A 76 9.28 -7.68 -0.75
C ASP A 76 9.02 -7.41 0.74
N GLN A 77 8.86 -6.16 1.11
CA GLN A 77 8.63 -5.76 2.48
C GLN A 77 7.57 -4.65 2.53
N LEU A 78 6.50 -4.86 3.28
CA LEU A 78 5.58 -3.80 3.65
C LEU A 78 6.25 -2.96 4.73
N ILE A 79 6.60 -1.72 4.41
CA ILE A 79 7.36 -0.81 5.29
C ILE A 79 6.41 0.00 6.16
N SER A 80 5.36 0.55 5.58
CA SER A 80 4.42 1.44 6.26
C SER A 80 3.06 1.48 5.59
N ALA A 81 2.11 2.09 6.26
CA ALA A 81 0.81 2.43 5.70
C ALA A 81 0.49 3.90 6.02
N SER A 82 -0.39 4.52 5.24
CA SER A 82 -0.87 5.89 5.47
C SER A 82 -2.32 6.06 5.04
N CYS A 83 -3.04 6.93 5.74
CA CYS A 83 -4.39 7.37 5.41
C CYS A 83 -4.52 8.86 5.75
N THR A 84 -5.16 9.65 4.88
CA THR A 84 -5.49 11.05 5.19
C THR A 84 -6.57 11.16 6.27
N CYS A 85 -7.29 10.07 6.51
CA CYS A 85 -8.36 9.95 7.51
C CYS A 85 -7.86 9.86 8.96
N ALA A 86 -6.55 9.75 9.20
CA ALA A 86 -5.96 9.62 10.53
C ALA A 86 -4.65 10.43 10.64
N ALA A 87 -4.36 10.93 11.84
CA ALA A 87 -3.13 11.64 12.08
C ALA A 87 -1.91 10.69 12.06
N THR A 88 -2.10 9.44 12.47
CA THR A 88 -1.05 8.43 12.51
C THR A 88 -1.60 7.09 11.99
N THR A 89 -0.80 6.40 11.19
CA THR A 89 -1.12 5.05 10.70
C THR A 89 0.10 4.16 10.93
N THR A 90 -0.07 3.09 11.69
CA THR A 90 1.00 2.19 12.11
C THR A 90 0.68 0.73 11.77
N LEU A 91 1.72 -0.07 11.62
CA LEU A 91 1.60 -1.52 11.42
C LEU A 91 1.75 -2.21 12.78
N HIS A 92 0.77 -3.02 13.15
CA HIS A 92 0.77 -3.72 14.43
C HIS A 92 0.73 -5.23 14.25
N THR A 93 1.31 -5.92 15.23
CA THR A 93 1.23 -7.38 15.36
C THR A 93 0.80 -7.76 16.76
N MET A 94 0.24 -8.95 16.92
CA MET A 94 -0.03 -9.53 18.24
C MET A 94 1.10 -10.46 18.63
N LYS A 95 1.69 -10.25 19.79
CA LYS A 95 2.77 -11.05 20.34
C LYS A 95 2.32 -11.69 21.67
N MET A 96 2.75 -12.92 21.90
CA MET A 96 2.60 -13.55 23.22
C MET A 96 3.72 -13.04 24.13
N ASN A 97 3.34 -12.49 25.28
CA ASN A 97 4.22 -12.15 26.37
C ASN A 97 3.82 -13.00 27.58
N GLY A 98 4.50 -14.13 27.78
CA GLY A 98 4.04 -15.16 28.70
C GLY A 98 2.70 -15.76 28.27
N SER A 99 1.68 -15.64 29.09
CA SER A 99 0.30 -16.08 28.81
C SER A 99 -0.62 -14.96 28.28
N VAL A 100 -0.10 -13.74 28.11
CA VAL A 100 -0.87 -12.56 27.67
C VAL A 100 -0.55 -12.23 26.22
N MET A 101 -1.59 -11.98 25.42
CA MET A 101 -1.42 -11.43 24.08
C MET A 101 -1.32 -9.91 24.17
N GLU A 102 -0.21 -9.38 23.68
CA GLU A 102 0.05 -7.94 23.63
C GLU A 102 0.12 -7.45 22.18
N MET A 103 -0.45 -6.29 21.97
CA MET A 103 -0.33 -5.57 20.71
C MET A 103 1.00 -4.82 20.70
N ALA A 104 1.77 -4.98 19.64
CA ALA A 104 3.05 -4.31 19.46
C ALA A 104 3.16 -3.71 18.06
N GLU A 105 3.75 -2.53 17.97
CA GLU A 105 4.09 -1.92 16.69
C GLU A 105 5.17 -2.74 15.97
N ALA A 106 4.94 -3.05 14.70
CA ALA A 106 5.90 -3.69 13.81
C ALA A 106 6.74 -2.61 13.10
N LYS A 107 7.69 -2.01 13.83
CA LYS A 107 8.51 -0.87 13.34
C LYS A 107 9.30 -1.19 12.08
N ASP A 108 9.75 -2.42 11.95
CA ASP A 108 10.48 -2.89 10.77
C ASP A 108 9.54 -3.33 9.64
N GLY A 109 8.22 -3.22 9.84
CA GLY A 109 7.23 -3.70 8.90
C GLY A 109 7.18 -5.21 8.78
N PHE A 110 6.77 -5.73 7.61
CA PHE A 110 6.57 -7.16 7.37
C PHE A 110 7.27 -7.59 6.08
N VAL A 111 8.24 -8.50 6.20
CA VAL A 111 8.87 -9.16 5.05
C VAL A 111 7.90 -10.19 4.49
N ILE A 112 7.73 -10.21 3.17
CA ILE A 112 6.84 -11.12 2.43
C ILE A 112 7.70 -11.87 1.41
N LYS A 113 8.08 -13.10 1.75
CA LYS A 113 8.94 -13.93 0.90
C LYS A 113 8.22 -14.31 -0.40
N SER A 114 8.99 -14.77 -1.38
CA SER A 114 8.42 -15.35 -2.61
C SER A 114 7.41 -16.46 -2.29
N GLY A 115 6.21 -16.37 -2.85
CA GLY A 115 5.11 -17.30 -2.62
C GLY A 115 4.39 -17.15 -1.28
N GLU A 116 4.87 -16.27 -0.38
CA GLU A 116 4.27 -16.08 0.94
C GLU A 116 3.00 -15.24 0.90
N THR A 117 2.09 -15.53 1.82
CA THR A 117 0.91 -14.74 2.09
C THR A 117 0.94 -14.26 3.54
N ILE A 118 0.83 -12.95 3.74
CA ILE A 118 0.62 -12.36 5.05
C ILE A 118 -0.81 -11.84 5.16
N THR A 119 -1.44 -12.07 6.32
CA THR A 119 -2.83 -11.70 6.55
C THR A 119 -2.93 -10.73 7.72
N PHE A 120 -3.59 -9.61 7.47
CA PHE A 120 -3.98 -8.64 8.48
C PHE A 120 -5.45 -8.88 8.80
N VAL A 121 -5.75 -9.25 10.05
CA VAL A 121 -7.08 -9.67 10.50
C VAL A 121 -7.34 -9.23 11.95
N PRO A 122 -8.60 -9.13 12.38
CA PRO A 122 -8.93 -8.89 13.78
C PRO A 122 -8.28 -9.93 14.70
N GLY A 123 -7.60 -9.45 15.74
CA GLY A 123 -6.87 -10.31 16.69
C GLY A 123 -5.53 -10.85 16.18
N GLY A 124 -5.09 -10.43 15.00
CA GLY A 124 -3.79 -10.71 14.43
C GLY A 124 -3.06 -9.44 14.02
N ASN A 125 -2.25 -9.52 12.95
CA ASN A 125 -1.66 -8.32 12.37
C ASN A 125 -2.78 -7.38 11.89
N HIS A 126 -2.58 -6.07 12.04
CA HIS A 126 -3.53 -5.06 11.57
C HIS A 126 -2.84 -3.73 11.29
N ILE A 127 -3.50 -2.91 10.49
CA ILE A 127 -3.10 -1.54 10.23
C ILE A 127 -3.90 -0.69 11.20
N MET A 128 -3.22 -0.05 12.15
CA MET A 128 -3.86 0.81 13.13
C MET A 128 -3.93 2.23 12.61
N LEU A 129 -5.11 2.84 12.68
CA LEU A 129 -5.36 4.23 12.33
C LEU A 129 -5.72 4.98 13.62
N GLU A 130 -4.87 5.93 14.00
CA GLU A 130 -4.95 6.62 15.29
C GLU A 130 -5.23 8.10 15.09
N ASN A 131 -5.98 8.66 16.04
CA ASN A 131 -6.39 10.05 16.02
C ASN A 131 -7.07 10.41 14.69
N LEU A 132 -8.20 9.76 14.44
CA LEU A 132 -8.98 9.95 13.23
C LEU A 132 -9.34 11.43 13.02
N THR A 133 -8.96 11.99 11.88
CA THR A 133 -9.34 13.33 11.42
C THR A 133 -10.71 13.32 10.78
N GLU A 134 -11.07 12.19 10.17
CA GLU A 134 -12.38 11.87 9.64
C GLU A 134 -12.86 10.56 10.26
N ARG A 135 -14.15 10.44 10.49
CA ARG A 135 -14.73 9.23 11.09
C ARG A 135 -15.36 8.35 10.02
N PRO A 136 -14.65 7.31 9.55
CA PRO A 136 -15.17 6.39 8.55
C PRO A 136 -16.46 5.70 9.04
N GLN A 137 -17.50 5.77 8.22
CA GLN A 137 -18.81 5.16 8.48
C GLN A 137 -18.99 3.93 7.58
N ALA A 138 -19.75 2.95 8.07
CA ALA A 138 -20.11 1.78 7.26
C ALA A 138 -20.77 2.18 5.94
N GLY A 139 -20.35 1.51 4.85
CA GLY A 139 -20.78 1.79 3.48
C GLY A 139 -19.97 2.85 2.75
N GLN A 140 -19.05 3.55 3.42
CA GLN A 140 -18.08 4.42 2.77
C GLN A 140 -16.89 3.63 2.22
N THR A 141 -16.09 4.31 1.40
CA THR A 141 -14.79 3.81 0.93
C THR A 141 -13.72 4.81 1.32
N VAL A 142 -12.61 4.33 1.85
CA VAL A 142 -11.48 5.14 2.33
C VAL A 142 -10.20 4.67 1.67
N ASP A 143 -9.37 5.60 1.24
CA ASP A 143 -8.09 5.33 0.62
C ASP A 143 -7.01 5.10 1.68
N VAL A 144 -6.41 3.90 1.65
CA VAL A 144 -5.25 3.54 2.46
C VAL A 144 -4.11 3.20 1.53
N THR A 145 -2.99 3.88 1.69
CA THR A 145 -1.78 3.64 0.89
C THR A 145 -0.82 2.77 1.69
N LEU A 146 -0.44 1.64 1.11
CA LEU A 146 0.59 0.73 1.60
C LEU A 146 1.90 1.03 0.88
N ALA A 147 3.00 1.20 1.62
CA ALA A 147 4.32 1.42 1.05
C ALA A 147 5.16 0.15 1.12
N PHE A 148 5.55 -0.37 -0.04
CA PHE A 148 6.42 -1.54 -0.17
C PHE A 148 7.83 -1.11 -0.57
N LYS A 149 8.82 -1.88 -0.14
CA LYS A 149 10.24 -1.60 -0.40
C LYS A 149 10.58 -1.67 -1.87
N ASN A 150 10.13 -2.69 -2.57
CA ASN A 150 10.44 -2.94 -3.97
C ASN A 150 9.28 -2.55 -4.90
N ALA A 151 8.05 -2.93 -4.59
CA ALA A 151 6.88 -2.60 -5.41
C ALA A 151 6.46 -1.12 -5.31
N GLY A 152 6.93 -0.38 -4.28
CA GLY A 152 6.56 1.01 -4.05
C GLY A 152 5.15 1.17 -3.47
N PRO A 153 4.54 2.36 -3.55
CA PRO A 153 3.25 2.63 -2.95
C PRO A 153 2.10 2.00 -3.74
N VAL A 154 1.11 1.49 -3.00
CA VAL A 154 -0.14 0.94 -3.51
C VAL A 154 -1.30 1.52 -2.71
N THR A 155 -2.25 2.16 -3.38
CA THR A 155 -3.47 2.66 -2.74
C THR A 155 -4.59 1.63 -2.88
N LEU A 156 -5.20 1.30 -1.76
CA LEU A 156 -6.37 0.42 -1.66
C LEU A 156 -7.60 1.26 -1.34
N HIS A 157 -8.64 1.13 -2.13
CA HIS A 157 -9.96 1.72 -1.88
C HIS A 157 -10.72 0.80 -0.92
N MET A 158 -10.47 0.95 0.38
CA MET A 158 -10.99 0.03 1.41
C MET A 158 -12.46 0.31 1.72
N PRO A 159 -13.37 -0.64 1.51
CA PRO A 159 -14.74 -0.51 2.00
C PRO A 159 -14.75 -0.48 3.52
N VAL A 160 -15.59 0.38 4.08
CA VAL A 160 -15.78 0.51 5.54
C VAL A 160 -16.97 -0.34 5.97
N SER A 161 -16.77 -1.15 7.03
CA SER A 161 -17.79 -2.06 7.55
C SER A 161 -17.79 -2.08 9.09
N ASP A 162 -18.97 -2.24 9.68
CA ASP A 162 -19.14 -2.42 11.13
C ASP A 162 -18.74 -3.82 11.57
N THR A 163 -18.86 -4.78 10.68
CA THR A 163 -18.52 -6.18 10.95
C THR A 163 -17.03 -6.38 10.70
N PRO A 164 -16.25 -6.89 11.68
CA PRO A 164 -14.88 -7.31 11.42
C PRO A 164 -14.90 -8.35 10.30
N LEU A 165 -13.96 -8.23 9.37
CA LEU A 165 -13.77 -9.28 8.35
C LEU A 165 -13.65 -10.62 9.07
N ALA A 166 -14.45 -11.60 8.65
CA ALA A 166 -14.36 -12.94 9.18
C ALA A 166 -12.92 -13.44 9.01
N LYS A 167 -12.37 -14.09 10.04
CA LYS A 167 -11.08 -14.77 9.95
C LYS A 167 -11.04 -15.57 8.67
N ALA A 168 -10.14 -15.27 7.76
CA ALA A 168 -9.92 -16.10 6.59
C ALA A 168 -9.54 -17.52 7.09
N GLY A 169 -10.46 -18.49 6.98
CA GLY A 169 -10.16 -19.88 7.32
C GLY A 169 -11.12 -20.58 8.26
N THR A 170 -12.37 -20.13 8.45
CA THR A 170 -13.39 -20.96 9.10
C THR A 170 -14.63 -21.01 8.24
N SER A 171 -14.54 -21.69 7.10
CA SER A 171 -15.71 -22.30 6.46
C SER A 171 -16.03 -23.58 7.25
N GLY A 172 -16.49 -23.40 8.48
CA GLY A 172 -17.20 -24.42 9.22
C GLY A 172 -18.67 -24.20 8.94
N ALA A 173 -19.21 -24.93 7.97
CA ALA A 173 -20.64 -25.13 7.85
C ALA A 173 -21.12 -25.65 9.20
N MET A 174 -21.82 -24.82 9.97
CA MET A 174 -22.68 -25.32 11.03
C MET A 174 -23.95 -25.81 10.32
N ASP A 175 -23.89 -27.10 10.00
CA ASP A 175 -25.09 -27.91 9.76
C ASP A 175 -25.94 -27.86 11.03
N HIS A 176 -26.98 -27.04 11.01
CA HIS A 176 -28.06 -27.11 11.97
C HIS A 176 -28.91 -28.36 11.60
N GLY A 177 -28.45 -29.49 12.11
CA GLY A 177 -29.25 -30.71 12.09
C GLY A 177 -30.62 -30.43 12.70
N ASP A 178 -31.63 -30.59 11.84
CA ASP A 178 -33.04 -30.64 12.15
C ASP A 178 -33.29 -31.62 13.31
N MET A 179 -33.57 -31.16 14.49
CA MET A 179 -34.20 -31.95 15.53
C MET A 179 -35.69 -32.00 15.26
N LYS A 180 -36.12 -33.04 14.56
CA LYS A 180 -37.50 -33.50 14.60
C LYS A 180 -37.76 -34.18 15.95
N MET A 181 -38.68 -33.60 16.71
CA MET A 181 -39.49 -34.35 17.68
C MET A 181 -40.65 -35.05 16.98
#